data_2f356bca379afcfffb8013f22b2bfb70
#
_entry.id   2f356bca379afcfffb8013f22b2bfb70
#
_cell.length_a   1.000
_cell.length_b   1.000
_cell.length_c   1.000
_cell.angle_alpha   90.00
_cell.angle_beta   90.00
_cell.angle_gamma   90.00
#
_symmetry.space_group_name_H-M   'P 1'
#
loop_
_entity.id
_entity.type
_entity.pdbx_description
1 polymer ?
#
loop_
_entity_poly.entity_id
_entity_poly.type
_entity_poly.pdbx_seq_one_letter_code
_entity_poly.pdbx_strand_id
1 'polypeptide(L)'
;MLLYVLLVEKYQRVPLAKAGGDETPPYRSCQRKPGRRFDAASCARHTKSGNSSRATTEARNERIRLDTITLTSPLTDPAKNDAEHTRFHGQDSLFLRHPSNPILSAKNWPYPVNSVFNAGVVRLEDGDTLLLCRVEDRRGLSHLCAARSANGIDNWRIDPQPTLAANPREYPEEIWGIEDPRITYVPELKQYAVAYTSFARGGPGVSLAMTKDFKTFERYGVIMMPEDKDAALLPRRFGGLWALVHRPMTTLGAHLWISYSPDLKHWGGHRVILEARRGGWWDANKIGLCSPFIETEKGWLAIYHGVRQTAAGSIYRLGLALFDLEKPDVCLQRGDCWIFSPEAPYERSGDVPEVVFPCGQTIGADGDTINLYYGAGDSCMALATGSIRTLFSWLDHNASWGHDPNVP
;
A
#
# COMPACT_ATOMS: atom_id res chain seq x y z
N MET A 1 9.93 8.40 -2.52
CA MET A 1 10.34 9.64 -3.21
C MET A 1 10.94 9.38 -4.59
N LEU A 2 11.79 8.37 -4.79
CA LEU A 2 12.37 8.08 -6.11
C LEU A 2 11.34 7.49 -7.09
N LEU A 3 10.45 6.60 -6.64
CA LEU A 3 9.38 6.04 -7.48
C LEU A 3 8.34 7.10 -7.89
N TYR A 4 8.09 8.08 -7.03
CA TYR A 4 7.27 9.25 -7.34
C TYR A 4 7.91 10.14 -8.40
N VAL A 5 9.23 10.34 -8.32
CA VAL A 5 9.99 11.12 -9.32
C VAL A 5 9.99 10.41 -10.67
N LEU A 6 10.15 9.08 -10.71
CA LEU A 6 10.11 8.31 -11.95
C LEU A 6 8.71 8.29 -12.60
N LEU A 7 7.64 8.21 -11.81
CA LEU A 7 6.28 8.31 -12.31
C LEU A 7 5.97 9.72 -12.81
N VAL A 8 6.36 10.76 -12.09
CA VAL A 8 6.17 12.16 -12.52
C VAL A 8 6.97 12.46 -13.79
N GLU A 9 8.20 11.98 -13.92
CA GLU A 9 8.98 12.13 -15.16
C GLU A 9 8.39 11.35 -16.34
N LYS A 10 7.82 10.16 -16.10
CA LYS A 10 7.16 9.36 -17.14
C LYS A 10 5.91 10.10 -17.71
N TYR A 11 5.19 10.85 -16.88
CA TYR A 11 3.94 11.54 -17.29
C TYR A 11 4.11 13.01 -17.72
N GLN A 12 5.26 13.65 -17.47
CA GLN A 12 5.54 15.02 -17.92
C GLN A 12 5.87 15.15 -19.41
N ARG A 13 6.05 14.06 -20.16
CA ARG A 13 6.47 14.08 -21.59
C ARG A 13 5.32 13.99 -22.61
N VAL A 14 4.10 14.34 -22.29
CA VAL A 14 3.03 14.44 -23.29
C VAL A 14 3.04 15.84 -23.91
N PRO A 15 3.32 16.01 -25.22
CA PRO A 15 3.25 17.31 -25.86
C PRO A 15 1.80 17.81 -25.88
N LEU A 16 1.56 19.02 -25.38
CA LEU A 16 0.31 19.74 -25.57
C LEU A 16 0.05 19.92 -27.06
N ALA A 17 -0.93 19.24 -27.63
CA ALA A 17 -1.45 19.54 -28.95
C ALA A 17 -2.02 20.97 -28.92
N LYS A 18 -1.50 21.82 -29.81
CA LYS A 18 -2.02 23.17 -30.04
C LYS A 18 -3.45 23.05 -30.61
N ALA A 19 -4.44 23.30 -29.79
CA ALA A 19 -5.79 23.63 -30.27
C ALA A 19 -5.82 25.15 -30.56
N GLY A 20 -5.84 25.50 -31.81
CA GLY A 20 -6.18 26.85 -32.23
C GLY A 20 -7.69 27.07 -32.20
N GLY A 21 -8.13 28.23 -31.74
CA GLY A 21 -9.52 28.66 -31.76
C GLY A 21 -9.80 29.67 -30.65
N ASP A 22 -9.73 30.93 -31.01
CA ASP A 22 -10.18 32.12 -30.26
C ASP A 22 -11.65 31.99 -29.83
N GLU A 23 -11.92 32.24 -28.53
CA GLU A 23 -13.08 33.01 -28.05
C GLU A 23 -13.03 33.06 -26.52
N THR A 24 -12.63 34.22 -25.99
CA THR A 24 -12.70 34.57 -24.57
C THR A 24 -14.05 35.22 -24.24
N PRO A 25 -14.76 34.76 -23.20
CA PRO A 25 -15.86 35.55 -22.63
C PRO A 25 -15.32 36.58 -21.63
N PRO A 26 -15.98 37.74 -21.46
CA PRO A 26 -15.42 38.88 -20.74
C PRO A 26 -15.49 38.73 -19.22
N TYR A 27 -14.36 38.93 -18.60
CA TYR A 27 -14.24 39.06 -17.15
C TYR A 27 -14.85 40.39 -16.68
N ARG A 28 -15.83 40.35 -15.78
CA ARG A 28 -16.32 41.53 -15.05
C ARG A 28 -15.28 41.93 -14.02
N SER A 29 -14.72 43.13 -14.21
CA SER A 29 -13.84 43.80 -13.27
C SER A 29 -14.60 44.19 -11.99
N CYS A 30 -14.15 43.67 -10.84
CA CYS A 30 -14.57 44.19 -9.55
C CYS A 30 -13.59 45.27 -9.11
N GLN A 31 -14.01 46.55 -9.21
CA GLN A 31 -13.23 47.70 -8.76
C GLN A 31 -13.13 47.69 -7.24
N ARG A 32 -11.91 47.71 -6.72
CA ARG A 32 -11.59 48.02 -5.32
C ARG A 32 -11.42 49.51 -5.16
N LYS A 33 -12.15 50.12 -4.24
CA LYS A 33 -11.94 51.49 -3.75
C LYS A 33 -10.70 51.56 -2.89
N PRO A 34 -9.89 52.65 -2.95
CA PRO A 34 -8.72 52.85 -2.11
C PRO A 34 -9.09 53.54 -0.81
N GLY A 35 -8.41 53.19 0.29
CA GLY A 35 -8.41 54.05 1.48
C GLY A 35 -8.25 53.30 2.79
N ARG A 36 -6.99 53.22 3.27
CA ARG A 36 -6.48 53.72 4.52
C ARG A 36 -5.05 53.26 4.75
N ARG A 37 -4.16 54.27 4.82
CA ARG A 37 -2.78 54.15 5.34
C ARG A 37 -2.85 53.79 6.82
N PHE A 38 -1.98 52.91 7.26
CA PHE A 38 -1.52 52.87 8.65
C PHE A 38 -0.02 53.05 8.65
N ASP A 39 0.39 54.08 9.44
CA ASP A 39 1.75 54.54 9.62
C ASP A 39 2.58 53.53 10.41
N ALA A 40 3.83 53.42 9.97
CA ALA A 40 4.90 52.82 10.75
C ALA A 40 5.53 53.90 11.63
N ALA A 41 5.51 53.73 12.96
CA ALA A 41 6.47 54.38 13.81
C ALA A 41 6.57 53.68 15.18
N SER A 42 7.82 53.52 15.57
CA SER A 42 8.30 53.55 16.95
C SER A 42 8.21 52.29 17.82
N CYS A 43 9.31 51.58 17.93
CA CYS A 43 9.99 51.48 19.24
C CYS A 43 11.45 51.06 19.07
N ALA A 44 12.31 52.04 19.23
CA ALA A 44 13.76 51.87 19.34
C ALA A 44 14.20 51.96 20.82
N ARG A 45 15.27 51.23 21.11
CA ARG A 45 16.26 51.46 22.18
C ARG A 45 15.93 50.94 23.58
N HIS A 46 16.76 49.98 24.02
CA HIS A 46 17.61 50.18 25.21
C HIS A 46 18.85 49.27 25.11
N THR A 47 19.99 49.98 24.95
CA THR A 47 21.36 49.51 25.18
C THR A 47 21.73 49.74 26.61
N LYS A 48 22.45 48.83 27.27
CA LYS A 48 23.50 49.05 28.29
C LYS A 48 24.31 47.76 28.38
N SER A 49 25.55 47.72 27.88
CA SER A 49 26.87 48.01 28.43
C SER A 49 27.17 47.33 29.79
N GLY A 50 28.20 46.51 29.78
CA GLY A 50 28.84 46.10 31.03
C GLY A 50 29.79 44.90 30.89
N ASN A 51 31.01 45.23 30.56
CA ASN A 51 32.30 44.81 31.11
C ASN A 51 32.92 43.44 30.88
N SER A 52 34.10 43.58 30.35
CA SER A 52 35.20 42.63 30.17
C SER A 52 35.74 42.03 31.48
N SER A 53 36.15 40.82 31.45
CA SER A 53 37.36 40.37 32.15
C SER A 53 38.04 39.26 31.37
N ARG A 54 39.27 39.55 30.95
CA ARG A 54 40.29 38.63 30.45
C ARG A 54 40.66 37.65 31.56
N ALA A 55 40.67 36.36 31.23
CA ALA A 55 41.48 35.39 31.96
C ALA A 55 42.23 34.53 30.95
N THR A 56 43.50 34.51 31.16
CA THR A 56 44.59 33.95 30.38
C THR A 56 44.58 32.43 30.37
N THR A 57 44.91 31.92 29.22
CA THR A 57 45.16 30.54 28.85
C THR A 57 46.39 29.98 29.56
N GLU A 58 46.27 28.88 30.24
CA GLU A 58 47.37 27.94 30.49
C GLU A 58 46.95 26.53 30.03
N ALA A 59 47.66 26.09 29.01
CA ALA A 59 47.52 24.72 28.49
C ALA A 59 48.22 23.74 29.44
N ARG A 60 47.44 22.84 30.00
CA ARG A 60 47.99 21.60 30.64
C ARG A 60 47.71 20.44 29.71
N ASN A 61 48.80 19.90 29.16
CA ASN A 61 48.87 18.59 28.53
C ASN A 61 48.70 17.50 29.61
N GLU A 62 47.54 16.91 29.69
CA GLU A 62 47.38 15.62 30.38
C GLU A 62 47.37 14.47 29.34
N ARG A 63 48.44 13.70 29.40
CA ARG A 63 48.52 12.38 28.71
C ARG A 63 47.53 11.45 29.36
N ILE A 64 46.47 11.08 28.64
CA ILE A 64 45.59 9.99 29.04
C ILE A 64 46.34 8.67 28.79
N ARG A 65 46.69 7.97 29.88
CA ARG A 65 47.12 6.56 29.84
C ARG A 65 45.89 5.72 29.46
N LEU A 66 45.99 4.98 28.38
CA LEU A 66 45.08 3.88 28.04
C LEU A 66 45.36 2.71 28.99
N ASP A 67 44.57 2.59 30.04
CA ASP A 67 44.51 1.35 30.81
C ASP A 67 43.71 0.33 30.02
N THR A 68 44.35 -0.79 29.71
CA THR A 68 43.78 -1.96 29.05
C THR A 68 42.74 -2.57 29.97
N ILE A 69 41.46 -2.30 29.74
CA ILE A 69 40.35 -3.01 30.41
C ILE A 69 40.23 -4.39 29.76
N THR A 70 40.71 -5.38 30.46
CA THR A 70 40.48 -6.80 30.11
C THR A 70 39.06 -7.16 30.49
N LEU A 71 38.12 -7.09 29.52
CA LEU A 71 36.77 -7.60 29.66
C LEU A 71 36.84 -9.15 29.58
N THR A 72 36.86 -9.82 30.71
CA THR A 72 36.54 -11.24 30.81
C THR A 72 35.02 -11.36 30.98
N SER A 73 34.29 -11.38 29.88
CA SER A 73 32.92 -11.92 29.85
C SER A 73 33.03 -13.42 29.51
N PRO A 74 32.25 -14.29 30.14
CA PRO A 74 32.24 -15.68 29.74
C PRO A 74 31.70 -15.78 28.33
N LEU A 75 32.49 -16.39 27.44
CA LEU A 75 32.07 -16.77 26.09
C LEU A 75 30.89 -17.72 26.24
N THR A 76 29.69 -17.22 25.98
CA THR A 76 28.53 -18.08 25.72
C THR A 76 28.80 -18.79 24.40
N ASP A 77 28.70 -20.13 24.47
CA ASP A 77 28.94 -21.04 23.37
C ASP A 77 28.16 -20.64 22.12
N PRO A 78 28.81 -20.22 21.00
CA PRO A 78 28.10 -19.78 19.80
C PRO A 78 27.24 -20.89 19.18
N ALA A 79 27.51 -22.16 19.48
CA ALA A 79 26.77 -23.29 18.96
C ALA A 79 25.32 -23.43 19.51
N LYS A 80 25.02 -22.78 20.66
CA LYS A 80 23.64 -22.81 21.23
C LYS A 80 22.73 -21.73 20.68
N ASN A 81 23.28 -20.59 20.25
CA ASN A 81 22.47 -19.53 19.66
C ASN A 81 22.13 -19.80 18.19
N ASP A 82 22.98 -20.54 17.46
CA ASP A 82 22.69 -20.87 16.05
C ASP A 82 21.57 -21.92 15.90
N ALA A 83 21.35 -22.78 16.91
CA ALA A 83 20.34 -23.83 16.84
C ALA A 83 18.89 -23.32 17.02
N GLU A 84 18.68 -22.18 17.70
CA GLU A 84 17.37 -21.55 17.82
C GLU A 84 17.05 -20.58 16.66
N HIS A 85 18.06 -19.94 16.07
CA HIS A 85 17.90 -19.09 14.88
C HIS A 85 17.84 -19.87 13.56
N THR A 86 18.34 -21.10 13.51
CA THR A 86 18.36 -21.93 12.30
C THR A 86 17.03 -22.65 12.02
N ARG A 87 16.04 -22.55 12.90
CA ARG A 87 14.76 -23.28 12.71
C ARG A 87 13.85 -22.72 11.62
N PHE A 88 14.12 -21.55 11.04
CA PHE A 88 13.27 -20.93 10.01
C PHE A 88 14.01 -20.41 8.77
N HIS A 89 15.30 -20.67 8.59
CA HIS A 89 16.06 -20.28 7.39
C HIS A 89 16.09 -21.33 6.27
N GLY A 90 15.06 -22.08 6.10
CA GLY A 90 14.98 -22.99 4.96
C GLY A 90 14.02 -24.11 5.20
N GLN A 91 12.90 -24.04 4.56
CA GLN A 91 12.21 -25.10 3.85
C GLN A 91 10.69 -25.04 3.81
N ASP A 92 9.98 -24.23 4.58
CA ASP A 92 8.54 -24.15 4.39
C ASP A 92 8.12 -22.75 3.96
N SER A 93 8.13 -22.54 2.64
CA SER A 93 7.43 -21.38 2.05
C SER A 93 5.96 -21.47 2.47
N LEU A 94 5.47 -20.46 3.20
CA LEU A 94 4.06 -20.40 3.64
C LEU A 94 3.09 -20.32 2.45
N PHE A 95 3.62 -19.93 1.30
CA PHE A 95 2.91 -19.88 0.03
C PHE A 95 3.68 -20.61 -1.05
N LEU A 96 3.01 -21.57 -1.70
CA LEU A 96 3.55 -22.31 -2.85
C LEU A 96 3.12 -21.63 -4.15
N ARG A 97 4.08 -21.22 -4.96
CA ARG A 97 3.82 -20.65 -6.30
C ARG A 97 3.21 -21.68 -7.21
N HIS A 98 2.14 -21.29 -7.90
CA HIS A 98 1.50 -22.21 -8.85
C HIS A 98 2.44 -22.51 -10.04
N PRO A 99 2.58 -23.77 -10.48
CA PRO A 99 3.54 -24.14 -11.52
C PRO A 99 3.24 -23.53 -12.90
N SER A 100 1.99 -23.13 -13.15
CA SER A 100 1.57 -22.46 -14.39
C SER A 100 1.76 -20.95 -14.38
N ASN A 101 2.44 -20.39 -13.36
CA ASN A 101 2.71 -18.96 -13.34
C ASN A 101 3.64 -18.49 -14.47
N PRO A 102 3.39 -17.30 -15.03
CA PRO A 102 2.29 -16.39 -14.74
C PRO A 102 0.95 -16.89 -15.33
N ILE A 103 -0.14 -16.77 -14.55
CA ILE A 103 -1.48 -17.22 -14.97
C ILE A 103 -2.15 -16.29 -15.97
N LEU A 104 -1.81 -15.00 -15.99
CA LEU A 104 -2.25 -14.00 -16.95
C LEU A 104 -1.14 -12.98 -17.23
N SER A 105 -1.10 -12.50 -18.46
CA SER A 105 -0.15 -11.46 -18.92
C SER A 105 -0.76 -10.69 -20.09
N ALA A 106 -0.08 -9.68 -20.59
CA ALA A 106 -0.46 -8.94 -21.79
C ALA A 106 -0.71 -9.84 -23.01
N LYS A 107 -0.07 -11.02 -23.08
CA LYS A 107 -0.23 -11.99 -24.21
C LYS A 107 -1.62 -12.64 -24.24
N ASN A 108 -2.31 -12.70 -23.12
CA ASN A 108 -3.64 -13.29 -22.99
C ASN A 108 -4.76 -12.27 -23.30
N TRP A 109 -4.41 -10.97 -23.35
CA TRP A 109 -5.42 -9.92 -23.44
C TRP A 109 -6.01 -9.78 -24.83
N PRO A 110 -7.34 -9.57 -24.96
CA PRO A 110 -8.03 -9.52 -26.26
C PRO A 110 -7.79 -8.25 -27.07
N TYR A 111 -7.09 -7.26 -26.50
CA TYR A 111 -6.70 -6.01 -27.15
C TYR A 111 -5.26 -5.62 -26.76
N PRO A 112 -4.59 -4.73 -27.52
CA PRO A 112 -3.20 -4.35 -27.25
C PRO A 112 -3.03 -3.64 -25.91
N VAL A 113 -2.20 -4.20 -25.03
CA VAL A 113 -1.85 -3.65 -23.72
C VAL A 113 -0.34 -3.78 -23.48
N ASN A 114 0.18 -3.09 -22.46
CA ASN A 114 1.57 -3.21 -22.01
C ASN A 114 1.69 -4.29 -20.95
N SER A 115 0.90 -4.20 -19.88
CA SER A 115 0.99 -5.08 -18.71
C SER A 115 -0.38 -5.35 -18.09
N VAL A 116 -0.49 -6.47 -17.35
CA VAL A 116 -1.70 -6.93 -16.66
C VAL A 116 -1.29 -7.46 -15.29
N PHE A 117 -1.69 -6.78 -14.21
CA PHE A 117 -1.21 -7.07 -12.87
C PHE A 117 -2.15 -6.55 -11.78
N ASN A 118 -1.83 -6.74 -10.51
CA ASN A 118 -2.48 -6.16 -9.32
C ASN A 118 -4.02 -6.27 -9.36
N ALA A 119 -4.54 -7.49 -9.49
CA ALA A 119 -5.99 -7.70 -9.58
C ALA A 119 -6.67 -7.72 -8.21
N GLY A 120 -7.78 -7.00 -8.08
CA GLY A 120 -8.78 -7.30 -7.05
C GLY A 120 -9.47 -8.62 -7.35
N VAL A 121 -9.79 -9.41 -6.32
CA VAL A 121 -10.26 -10.79 -6.48
C VAL A 121 -11.50 -11.04 -5.65
N VAL A 122 -12.43 -11.80 -6.23
CA VAL A 122 -13.60 -12.32 -5.52
C VAL A 122 -14.06 -13.63 -6.11
N ARG A 123 -14.64 -14.49 -5.26
CA ARG A 123 -15.41 -15.64 -5.70
C ARG A 123 -16.87 -15.21 -5.87
N LEU A 124 -17.41 -15.40 -7.07
CA LEU A 124 -18.79 -15.06 -7.41
C LEU A 124 -19.75 -16.12 -6.89
N GLU A 125 -21.05 -15.78 -6.84
CA GLU A 125 -22.11 -16.69 -6.37
C GLU A 125 -22.25 -17.94 -7.26
N ASP A 126 -21.93 -17.84 -8.56
CA ASP A 126 -21.92 -18.98 -9.50
C ASP A 126 -20.71 -19.90 -9.34
N GLY A 127 -19.79 -19.55 -8.42
CA GLY A 127 -18.59 -20.31 -8.12
C GLY A 127 -17.36 -19.91 -8.94
N ASP A 128 -17.50 -19.04 -9.93
CA ASP A 128 -16.37 -18.51 -10.69
C ASP A 128 -15.49 -17.60 -9.82
N THR A 129 -14.20 -17.64 -10.05
CA THR A 129 -13.25 -16.64 -9.56
C THR A 129 -13.17 -15.50 -10.55
N LEU A 130 -13.41 -14.26 -10.08
CA LEU A 130 -13.24 -13.05 -10.85
C LEU A 130 -11.97 -12.32 -10.41
N LEU A 131 -11.11 -12.02 -11.36
CA LEU A 131 -9.99 -11.08 -11.23
C LEU A 131 -10.38 -9.78 -11.91
N LEU A 132 -10.43 -8.67 -11.18
CA LEU A 132 -10.52 -7.33 -11.75
C LEU A 132 -9.11 -6.78 -11.87
N CYS A 133 -8.47 -7.04 -13.01
CA CYS A 133 -7.06 -6.75 -13.25
C CYS A 133 -6.83 -5.26 -13.53
N ARG A 134 -5.76 -4.70 -12.99
CA ARG A 134 -5.15 -3.49 -13.54
C ARG A 134 -4.53 -3.84 -14.87
N VAL A 135 -4.91 -3.10 -15.89
CA VAL A 135 -4.42 -3.23 -17.26
C VAL A 135 -3.83 -1.91 -17.69
N GLU A 136 -2.55 -1.89 -17.95
CA GLU A 136 -1.84 -0.68 -18.39
C GLU A 136 -1.64 -0.71 -19.92
N ASP A 137 -1.98 0.40 -20.58
CA ASP A 137 -1.74 0.58 -21.99
C ASP A 137 -0.29 1.06 -22.28
N ARG A 138 0.08 1.14 -23.56
CA ARG A 138 1.43 1.56 -23.95
C ARG A 138 1.76 3.04 -23.70
N ARG A 139 0.78 3.82 -23.23
CA ARG A 139 0.98 5.21 -22.79
C ARG A 139 1.23 5.29 -21.29
N GLY A 140 1.10 4.16 -20.58
CA GLY A 140 1.19 4.07 -19.12
C GLY A 140 -0.09 4.49 -18.42
N LEU A 141 -1.25 4.46 -19.09
CA LEU A 141 -2.55 4.72 -18.49
C LEU A 141 -3.23 3.39 -18.15
N SER A 142 -3.69 3.29 -16.91
CA SER A 142 -4.33 2.08 -16.40
C SER A 142 -5.86 2.18 -16.41
N HIS A 143 -6.50 1.05 -16.63
CA HIS A 143 -7.92 0.80 -16.46
C HIS A 143 -8.13 -0.57 -15.81
N LEU A 144 -9.36 -0.91 -15.40
CA LEU A 144 -9.67 -2.18 -14.79
C LEU A 144 -10.46 -3.06 -15.77
N CYS A 145 -10.05 -4.34 -15.88
CA CYS A 145 -10.70 -5.30 -16.77
C CYS A 145 -10.86 -6.66 -16.09
N ALA A 146 -12.05 -7.23 -16.19
CA ALA A 146 -12.37 -8.48 -15.52
C ALA A 146 -11.97 -9.70 -16.36
N ALA A 147 -11.40 -10.68 -15.67
CA ALA A 147 -11.16 -12.04 -16.16
C ALA A 147 -11.84 -13.02 -15.20
N ARG A 148 -12.57 -14.00 -15.72
CA ARG A 148 -13.33 -14.99 -14.93
C ARG A 148 -12.87 -16.39 -15.26
N SER A 149 -12.76 -17.24 -14.24
CA SER A 149 -12.36 -18.65 -14.37
C SER A 149 -13.12 -19.51 -13.39
N ALA A 150 -13.58 -20.68 -13.84
CA ALA A 150 -14.30 -21.64 -13.00
C ALA A 150 -13.41 -22.23 -11.88
N ASN A 151 -12.11 -22.39 -12.14
CA ASN A 151 -11.16 -22.96 -11.17
C ASN A 151 -10.22 -21.93 -10.54
N GLY A 152 -10.23 -20.68 -11.03
CA GLY A 152 -9.35 -19.61 -10.56
C GLY A 152 -7.88 -19.75 -10.98
N ILE A 153 -7.55 -20.67 -11.88
CA ILE A 153 -6.19 -21.01 -12.29
C ILE A 153 -5.97 -20.75 -13.78
N ASP A 154 -6.84 -21.29 -14.61
CA ASP A 154 -6.73 -21.25 -16.07
C ASP A 154 -8.09 -21.02 -16.76
N ASN A 155 -8.12 -21.11 -18.10
CA ASN A 155 -9.31 -20.91 -18.92
C ASN A 155 -10.03 -19.59 -18.63
N TRP A 156 -9.27 -18.53 -18.46
CA TRP A 156 -9.76 -17.19 -18.15
C TRP A 156 -10.59 -16.62 -19.30
N ARG A 157 -11.82 -16.25 -19.03
CA ARG A 157 -12.71 -15.49 -19.92
C ARG A 157 -12.53 -14.00 -19.59
N ILE A 158 -11.85 -13.31 -20.48
CA ILE A 158 -11.48 -11.89 -20.32
C ILE A 158 -12.53 -11.03 -21.00
N ASP A 159 -12.99 -9.96 -20.36
CA ASP A 159 -13.90 -9.00 -20.97
C ASP A 159 -13.25 -8.38 -22.23
N PRO A 160 -13.97 -8.26 -23.35
CA PRO A 160 -13.40 -7.78 -24.62
C PRO A 160 -13.11 -6.26 -24.62
N GLN A 161 -13.50 -5.55 -23.57
CA GLN A 161 -13.34 -4.12 -23.34
C GLN A 161 -13.06 -3.87 -21.84
N PRO A 162 -12.52 -2.70 -21.46
CA PRO A 162 -12.39 -2.34 -20.05
C PRO A 162 -13.71 -2.47 -19.29
N THR A 163 -13.70 -3.23 -18.19
CA THR A 163 -14.85 -3.42 -17.30
C THR A 163 -15.16 -2.12 -16.54
N LEU A 164 -14.12 -1.42 -16.09
CA LEU A 164 -14.19 -0.10 -15.50
C LEU A 164 -13.06 0.74 -16.08
N ALA A 165 -13.42 1.66 -16.98
CA ALA A 165 -12.49 2.61 -17.58
C ALA A 165 -12.43 3.91 -16.77
N ALA A 166 -11.29 4.59 -16.78
CA ALA A 166 -11.18 5.95 -16.27
C ALA A 166 -12.16 6.88 -17.03
N ASN A 167 -12.82 7.78 -16.30
CA ASN A 167 -13.74 8.76 -16.87
C ASN A 167 -13.40 10.20 -16.38
N PRO A 168 -12.34 10.81 -16.87
CA PRO A 168 -11.86 12.10 -16.38
C PRO A 168 -12.80 13.28 -16.67
N ARG A 169 -13.85 13.09 -17.46
CA ARG A 169 -14.90 14.13 -17.69
C ARG A 169 -15.80 14.27 -16.48
N GLU A 170 -16.13 13.17 -15.83
CA GLU A 170 -17.00 13.10 -14.66
C GLU A 170 -16.20 13.04 -13.38
N TYR A 171 -15.03 12.33 -13.40
CA TYR A 171 -14.10 12.10 -12.29
C TYR A 171 -12.71 12.64 -12.67
N PRO A 172 -12.44 13.96 -12.49
CA PRO A 172 -11.17 14.58 -12.88
C PRO A 172 -9.94 13.95 -12.22
N GLU A 173 -10.13 13.31 -11.07
CA GLU A 173 -9.10 12.56 -10.33
C GLU A 173 -8.60 11.31 -11.07
N GLU A 174 -9.28 10.88 -12.14
CA GLU A 174 -8.91 9.69 -12.93
C GLU A 174 -8.13 10.03 -14.21
N ILE A 175 -7.67 11.28 -14.38
CA ILE A 175 -7.09 11.75 -15.65
C ILE A 175 -5.86 10.94 -16.09
N TRP A 176 -5.14 10.33 -15.16
CA TRP A 176 -3.99 9.47 -15.42
C TRP A 176 -4.26 7.98 -15.17
N GLY A 177 -5.54 7.59 -15.13
CA GLY A 177 -5.97 6.20 -14.99
C GLY A 177 -6.44 5.83 -13.60
N ILE A 178 -6.84 4.57 -13.49
CA ILE A 178 -7.33 3.93 -12.27
C ILE A 178 -6.55 2.63 -12.04
N GLU A 179 -6.19 2.33 -10.79
CA GLU A 179 -5.18 1.33 -10.44
C GLU A 179 -5.60 0.48 -9.25
N ASP A 180 -5.02 -0.74 -9.17
CA ASP A 180 -4.89 -1.58 -7.98
C ASP A 180 -6.18 -1.77 -7.17
N PRO A 181 -7.24 -2.35 -7.75
CA PRO A 181 -8.53 -2.50 -7.07
C PRO A 181 -8.45 -3.53 -5.93
N ARG A 182 -9.20 -3.30 -4.86
CA ARG A 182 -9.52 -4.27 -3.81
C ARG A 182 -11.02 -4.45 -3.76
N ILE A 183 -11.47 -5.70 -3.74
CA ILE A 183 -12.89 -6.04 -3.78
C ILE A 183 -13.31 -6.64 -2.45
N THR A 184 -14.37 -6.08 -1.86
CA THR A 184 -15.00 -6.62 -0.65
C THR A 184 -16.49 -6.80 -0.90
N TYR A 185 -17.01 -8.02 -0.72
CA TYR A 185 -18.45 -8.22 -0.69
C TYR A 185 -19.02 -7.67 0.61
N VAL A 186 -20.08 -6.85 0.51
CA VAL A 186 -20.74 -6.20 1.64
C VAL A 186 -22.13 -6.82 1.81
N PRO A 187 -22.34 -7.78 2.74
CA PRO A 187 -23.60 -8.52 2.89
C PRO A 187 -24.80 -7.62 3.16
N GLU A 188 -24.64 -6.58 4.00
CA GLU A 188 -25.69 -5.60 4.33
C GLU A 188 -26.26 -4.92 3.08
N LEU A 189 -25.38 -4.59 2.11
CA LEU A 189 -25.75 -3.89 0.88
C LEU A 189 -26.05 -4.86 -0.29
N LYS A 190 -25.67 -6.14 -0.15
CA LYS A 190 -25.72 -7.15 -1.22
C LYS A 190 -25.01 -6.67 -2.48
N GLN A 191 -23.83 -6.07 -2.29
CA GLN A 191 -22.99 -5.49 -3.35
C GLN A 191 -21.52 -5.74 -3.05
N TYR A 192 -20.71 -5.61 -4.09
CA TYR A 192 -19.26 -5.58 -4.00
C TYR A 192 -18.80 -4.13 -3.93
N ALA A 193 -18.02 -3.79 -2.92
CA ALA A 193 -17.27 -2.56 -2.82
C ALA A 193 -15.93 -2.74 -3.54
N VAL A 194 -15.64 -1.87 -4.50
CA VAL A 194 -14.37 -1.82 -5.23
C VAL A 194 -13.67 -0.53 -4.84
N ALA A 195 -12.70 -0.62 -3.94
CA ALA A 195 -11.80 0.49 -3.64
C ALA A 195 -10.63 0.43 -4.64
N TYR A 196 -10.33 1.56 -5.28
CA TYR A 196 -9.27 1.64 -6.28
C TYR A 196 -8.51 2.96 -6.15
N THR A 197 -7.30 2.99 -6.68
CA THR A 197 -6.52 4.22 -6.76
C THR A 197 -6.91 4.98 -8.02
N SER A 198 -7.35 6.23 -7.87
CA SER A 198 -7.48 7.20 -8.95
C SER A 198 -6.24 8.08 -8.98
N PHE A 199 -5.70 8.40 -10.18
CA PHE A 199 -4.44 9.11 -10.29
C PHE A 199 -4.58 10.37 -11.13
N ALA A 200 -4.16 11.50 -10.55
CA ALA A 200 -4.19 12.81 -11.17
C ALA A 200 -3.01 13.69 -10.70
N ARG A 201 -3.02 14.97 -11.05
CA ARG A 201 -1.98 15.93 -10.67
C ARG A 201 -1.76 16.07 -9.16
N GLY A 202 -2.81 15.84 -8.36
CA GLY A 202 -2.74 15.88 -6.90
C GLY A 202 -2.04 14.67 -6.28
N GLY A 203 -1.66 13.68 -7.09
CA GLY A 203 -1.17 12.39 -6.63
C GLY A 203 -2.27 11.32 -6.63
N PRO A 204 -1.96 10.11 -6.18
CA PRO A 204 -2.93 9.03 -6.06
C PRO A 204 -3.91 9.30 -4.91
N GLY A 205 -5.20 9.14 -5.17
CA GLY A 205 -6.26 9.17 -4.17
C GLY A 205 -7.06 7.87 -4.17
N VAL A 206 -7.75 7.56 -3.09
CA VAL A 206 -8.63 6.39 -3.03
C VAL A 206 -10.01 6.75 -3.53
N SER A 207 -10.47 6.05 -4.54
CA SER A 207 -11.85 6.11 -5.04
C SER A 207 -12.62 4.84 -4.71
N LEU A 208 -13.93 4.94 -4.64
CA LEU A 208 -14.83 3.84 -4.33
C LEU A 208 -15.91 3.71 -5.41
N ALA A 209 -16.19 2.47 -5.80
CA ALA A 209 -17.35 2.13 -6.60
C ALA A 209 -18.07 0.91 -6.02
N MET A 210 -19.39 0.88 -6.16
CA MET A 210 -20.23 -0.26 -5.78
C MET A 210 -20.77 -0.95 -7.03
N THR A 211 -20.83 -2.28 -7.00
CA THR A 211 -21.36 -3.07 -8.10
C THR A 211 -22.04 -4.35 -7.60
N LYS A 212 -23.01 -4.86 -8.37
CA LYS A 212 -23.63 -6.17 -8.11
C LYS A 212 -23.13 -7.24 -9.08
N ASP A 213 -22.65 -6.82 -10.25
CA ASP A 213 -22.51 -7.69 -11.42
C ASP A 213 -21.18 -7.51 -12.18
N PHE A 214 -20.34 -6.57 -11.76
CA PHE A 214 -19.13 -6.15 -12.47
C PHE A 214 -19.38 -5.73 -13.93
N LYS A 215 -20.57 -5.20 -14.20
CA LYS A 215 -20.96 -4.60 -15.49
C LYS A 215 -21.42 -3.16 -15.31
N THR A 216 -22.13 -2.91 -14.21
CA THR A 216 -22.64 -1.59 -13.84
C THR A 216 -22.00 -1.17 -12.51
N PHE A 217 -21.55 0.08 -12.42
CA PHE A 217 -20.87 0.63 -11.25
C PHE A 217 -21.51 1.94 -10.81
N GLU A 218 -21.87 2.01 -9.53
CA GLU A 218 -22.18 3.27 -8.86
C GLU A 218 -20.88 3.84 -8.29
N ARG A 219 -20.33 4.89 -8.89
CA ARG A 219 -19.08 5.51 -8.44
C ARG A 219 -19.34 6.60 -7.42
N TYR A 220 -18.56 6.55 -6.35
CA TYR A 220 -18.57 7.57 -5.30
C TYR A 220 -17.52 8.67 -5.54
N GLY A 221 -16.61 8.47 -6.51
CA GLY A 221 -15.47 9.33 -6.74
C GLY A 221 -14.40 9.13 -5.65
N VAL A 222 -13.53 10.13 -5.49
CA VAL A 222 -12.48 10.10 -4.49
C VAL A 222 -13.07 10.21 -3.08
N ILE A 223 -12.75 9.25 -2.23
CA ILE A 223 -13.19 9.17 -0.82
C ILE A 223 -12.06 9.46 0.18
N MET A 224 -10.80 9.25 -0.22
CA MET A 224 -9.62 9.66 0.53
C MET A 224 -8.73 10.51 -0.35
N MET A 225 -8.39 11.69 0.16
CA MET A 225 -7.60 12.70 -0.57
C MET A 225 -6.18 12.20 -0.85
N PRO A 226 -5.54 12.67 -1.94
CA PRO A 226 -4.13 12.44 -2.21
C PRO A 226 -3.20 12.97 -1.08
N GLU A 227 -2.06 12.30 -0.83
CA GLU A 227 -1.66 11.04 -1.44
C GLU A 227 -2.13 9.88 -0.57
N ASP A 228 -2.98 9.02 -1.11
CA ASP A 228 -3.51 7.85 -0.43
C ASP A 228 -3.75 6.72 -1.43
N LYS A 229 -3.56 5.46 -1.02
CA LYS A 229 -3.80 4.27 -1.84
C LYS A 229 -3.88 2.99 -0.99
N ASP A 230 -3.88 1.82 -1.63
CA ASP A 230 -3.87 0.50 -0.99
C ASP A 230 -5.05 0.32 -0.01
N ALA A 231 -6.26 0.71 -0.45
CA ALA A 231 -7.43 0.72 0.41
C ALA A 231 -8.36 -0.47 0.19
N ALA A 232 -8.96 -0.96 1.27
CA ALA A 232 -10.05 -1.93 1.25
C ALA A 232 -11.09 -1.65 2.32
N LEU A 233 -12.36 -1.80 1.96
CA LEU A 233 -13.48 -1.72 2.90
C LEU A 233 -13.53 -3.01 3.72
N LEU A 234 -13.84 -2.93 5.02
CA LEU A 234 -14.22 -4.10 5.80
C LEU A 234 -15.68 -4.46 5.52
N PRO A 235 -16.05 -5.76 5.54
CA PRO A 235 -17.35 -6.22 5.02
C PRO A 235 -18.55 -5.88 5.88
N ARG A 236 -18.35 -5.39 7.10
CA ARG A 236 -19.39 -5.05 8.06
C ARG A 236 -19.12 -3.73 8.79
N ARG A 237 -20.11 -3.25 9.51
CA ARG A 237 -20.01 -2.05 10.35
C ARG A 237 -19.40 -2.35 11.72
N PHE A 238 -18.72 -1.35 12.28
CA PHE A 238 -18.16 -1.33 13.63
C PHE A 238 -18.73 -0.14 14.38
N GLY A 239 -19.48 -0.40 15.44
CA GLY A 239 -20.20 0.67 16.16
C GLY A 239 -21.17 1.46 15.27
N GLY A 240 -21.75 0.83 14.25
CA GLY A 240 -22.65 1.47 13.29
C GLY A 240 -21.96 2.18 12.12
N LEU A 241 -20.63 2.23 12.06
CA LEU A 241 -19.84 2.89 11.02
C LEU A 241 -19.16 1.86 10.10
N TRP A 242 -19.06 2.17 8.80
CA TRP A 242 -18.19 1.48 7.87
C TRP A 242 -16.73 1.74 8.22
N ALA A 243 -15.87 0.78 7.96
CA ALA A 243 -14.42 0.90 8.20
C ALA A 243 -13.63 0.64 6.93
N LEU A 244 -12.67 1.51 6.63
CA LEU A 244 -11.76 1.43 5.49
C LEU A 244 -10.33 1.38 5.99
N VAL A 245 -9.60 0.34 5.62
CA VAL A 245 -8.14 0.31 5.80
C VAL A 245 -7.52 0.96 4.58
N HIS A 246 -6.54 1.85 4.77
CA HIS A 246 -5.89 2.59 3.69
C HIS A 246 -4.46 2.99 4.06
N ARG A 247 -3.73 3.63 3.16
CA ARG A 247 -2.32 3.97 3.37
C ARG A 247 -1.99 5.35 2.84
N PRO A 248 -2.25 6.41 3.62
CA PRO A 248 -1.83 7.75 3.26
C PRO A 248 -0.31 7.92 3.37
N MET A 249 0.24 8.80 2.53
CA MET A 249 1.60 9.29 2.66
C MET A 249 1.59 10.52 3.56
N THR A 250 2.21 10.41 4.72
CA THR A 250 2.31 11.51 5.67
C THR A 250 3.76 11.89 5.92
N THR A 251 3.99 13.00 6.62
CA THR A 251 5.33 13.39 7.07
C THR A 251 5.95 12.38 8.04
N LEU A 252 5.14 11.54 8.67
CA LEU A 252 5.59 10.47 9.57
C LEU A 252 5.97 9.19 8.80
N GLY A 253 5.58 9.07 7.53
CA GLY A 253 5.81 7.91 6.68
C GLY A 253 4.52 7.34 6.07
N ALA A 254 4.65 6.19 5.45
CA ALA A 254 3.55 5.42 4.88
C ALA A 254 3.21 4.24 5.80
N HIS A 255 2.12 4.38 6.52
CA HIS A 255 1.61 3.43 7.52
C HIS A 255 0.25 2.88 7.11
N LEU A 256 -0.19 1.76 7.69
CA LEU A 256 -1.58 1.35 7.59
C LEU A 256 -2.44 2.19 8.55
N TRP A 257 -3.51 2.74 8.00
CA TRP A 257 -4.51 3.50 8.73
C TRP A 257 -5.88 2.84 8.60
N ILE A 258 -6.76 3.14 9.53
CA ILE A 258 -8.18 2.86 9.44
C ILE A 258 -8.96 4.15 9.58
N SER A 259 -10.05 4.26 8.83
CA SER A 259 -10.97 5.39 8.87
C SER A 259 -12.40 4.90 8.88
N TYR A 260 -13.30 5.68 9.44
CA TYR A 260 -14.69 5.30 9.65
C TYR A 260 -15.66 6.25 8.93
N SER A 261 -16.78 5.72 8.44
CA SER A 261 -17.78 6.48 7.69
C SER A 261 -19.21 6.02 8.05
N PRO A 262 -20.17 6.94 8.20
CA PRO A 262 -21.58 6.59 8.33
C PRO A 262 -22.23 6.18 7.01
N ASP A 263 -21.71 6.64 5.86
CA ASP A 263 -22.39 6.64 4.56
C ASP A 263 -21.50 6.29 3.36
N LEU A 264 -20.26 5.82 3.57
CA LEU A 264 -19.24 5.49 2.55
C LEU A 264 -18.68 6.71 1.78
N LYS A 265 -19.13 7.92 2.08
CA LYS A 265 -18.68 9.17 1.43
C LYS A 265 -17.89 10.06 2.36
N HIS A 266 -18.34 10.20 3.60
CA HIS A 266 -17.72 11.07 4.60
C HIS A 266 -16.91 10.24 5.57
N TRP A 267 -15.60 10.38 5.55
CA TRP A 267 -14.68 9.59 6.34
C TRP A 267 -13.99 10.41 7.42
N GLY A 268 -13.82 9.81 8.59
CA GLY A 268 -13.18 10.43 9.75
C GLY A 268 -12.67 9.41 10.74
N GLY A 269 -12.29 9.86 11.94
CA GLY A 269 -11.77 8.98 12.98
C GLY A 269 -10.47 8.26 12.58
N HIS A 270 -9.66 8.94 11.75
CA HIS A 270 -8.43 8.39 11.17
C HIS A 270 -7.43 7.97 12.26
N ARG A 271 -6.94 6.73 12.19
CA ARG A 271 -5.98 6.16 13.15
C ARG A 271 -4.94 5.32 12.44
N VAL A 272 -3.69 5.41 12.87
CA VAL A 272 -2.64 4.43 12.50
C VAL A 272 -2.95 3.11 13.21
N ILE A 273 -2.97 2.02 12.47
CA ILE A 273 -3.20 0.67 13.01
C ILE A 273 -1.95 -0.22 12.91
N LEU A 274 -1.02 0.12 12.02
CA LEU A 274 0.26 -0.53 11.90
C LEU A 274 1.29 0.46 11.33
N GLU A 275 2.41 0.65 12.02
CA GLU A 275 3.47 1.54 11.55
C GLU A 275 4.49 0.79 10.69
N ALA A 276 5.07 1.48 9.69
CA ALA A 276 6.30 1.02 9.07
C ALA A 276 7.41 1.02 10.13
N ARG A 277 8.17 -0.07 10.23
CA ARG A 277 9.30 -0.15 11.15
C ARG A 277 10.39 0.84 10.75
N ARG A 278 11.41 1.00 11.58
CA ARG A 278 12.53 1.91 11.32
C ARG A 278 13.84 1.15 11.13
N GLY A 279 14.87 1.84 10.66
CA GLY A 279 16.24 1.29 10.57
C GLY A 279 16.40 0.20 9.53
N GLY A 280 16.91 -0.95 9.92
CA GLY A 280 17.28 -2.06 9.01
C GLY A 280 16.16 -3.03 8.65
N TRP A 281 14.95 -2.86 9.16
CA TRP A 281 13.84 -3.77 8.94
C TRP A 281 13.45 -3.87 7.46
N TRP A 282 12.92 -5.02 7.08
CA TRP A 282 12.49 -5.30 5.71
C TRP A 282 11.28 -4.47 5.26
N ASP A 283 10.53 -3.91 6.21
CA ASP A 283 9.34 -3.08 6.04
C ASP A 283 9.53 -1.66 6.60
N ALA A 284 10.77 -1.17 6.64
CA ALA A 284 11.12 0.09 7.30
C ALA A 284 10.75 1.35 6.53
N ASN A 285 10.66 1.29 5.19
CA ASN A 285 10.46 2.52 4.40
C ASN A 285 8.99 2.86 4.21
N LYS A 286 8.17 1.85 3.96
CA LYS A 286 6.71 1.96 3.88
C LYS A 286 6.06 0.60 4.04
N ILE A 287 4.82 0.59 4.49
CA ILE A 287 3.94 -0.57 4.46
C ILE A 287 2.63 -0.18 3.79
N GLY A 288 1.89 -1.15 3.27
CA GLY A 288 0.58 -0.95 2.68
C GLY A 288 -0.23 -2.24 2.68
N LEU A 289 -1.55 -2.10 2.61
CA LEU A 289 -2.45 -3.23 2.55
C LEU A 289 -2.23 -3.98 1.22
N CYS A 290 -2.14 -5.30 1.30
CA CYS A 290 -2.22 -6.16 0.12
C CYS A 290 -3.68 -6.36 -0.28
N SER A 291 -4.24 -7.47 0.11
CA SER A 291 -5.63 -7.85 -0.12
C SER A 291 -6.52 -7.42 1.06
N PRO A 292 -7.85 -7.39 0.91
CA PRO A 292 -8.76 -7.15 2.02
C PRO A 292 -8.48 -8.08 3.20
N PHE A 293 -8.74 -7.63 4.41
CA PHE A 293 -8.60 -8.45 5.62
C PHE A 293 -9.45 -9.73 5.52
N ILE A 294 -8.92 -10.82 6.04
CA ILE A 294 -9.62 -12.11 6.14
C ILE A 294 -10.25 -12.21 7.52
N GLU A 295 -11.58 -12.30 7.56
CA GLU A 295 -12.31 -12.55 8.81
C GLU A 295 -12.09 -13.99 9.26
N THR A 296 -11.67 -14.18 10.52
CA THR A 296 -11.43 -15.47 11.14
C THR A 296 -11.93 -15.46 12.58
N GLU A 297 -12.09 -16.63 13.20
CA GLU A 297 -12.46 -16.74 14.61
C GLU A 297 -11.45 -16.08 15.57
N LYS A 298 -10.16 -15.97 15.16
CA LYS A 298 -9.11 -15.35 15.97
C LYS A 298 -9.01 -13.84 15.79
N GLY A 299 -9.67 -13.26 14.79
CA GLY A 299 -9.59 -11.84 14.42
C GLY A 299 -9.46 -11.64 12.92
N TRP A 300 -9.13 -10.41 12.53
CA TRP A 300 -8.87 -10.04 11.14
C TRP A 300 -7.41 -10.33 10.77
N LEU A 301 -7.20 -11.38 9.96
CA LEU A 301 -5.86 -11.68 9.43
C LEU A 301 -5.56 -10.77 8.24
N ALA A 302 -4.47 -10.02 8.36
CA ALA A 302 -4.00 -9.08 7.35
C ALA A 302 -2.70 -9.56 6.71
N ILE A 303 -2.69 -9.61 5.37
CA ILE A 303 -1.48 -9.69 4.58
C ILE A 303 -1.14 -8.26 4.15
N TYR A 304 0.04 -7.77 4.51
CA TYR A 304 0.51 -6.45 4.14
C TYR A 304 1.85 -6.53 3.39
N HIS A 305 2.11 -5.58 2.52
CA HIS A 305 3.44 -5.45 1.94
C HIS A 305 4.29 -4.48 2.73
N GLY A 306 5.56 -4.81 2.87
CA GLY A 306 6.59 -3.93 3.37
C GLY A 306 7.61 -3.64 2.28
N VAL A 307 8.19 -2.46 2.32
CA VAL A 307 9.18 -2.02 1.34
C VAL A 307 10.46 -1.62 2.04
N ARG A 308 11.57 -2.17 1.56
CA ARG A 308 12.91 -1.74 1.89
C ARG A 308 13.56 -1.08 0.70
N GLN A 309 13.95 0.17 0.86
CA GLN A 309 14.74 0.89 -0.12
C GLN A 309 16.20 0.49 0.00
N THR A 310 16.81 0.08 -1.11
CA THR A 310 18.24 -0.23 -1.23
C THR A 310 18.89 0.69 -2.26
N ALA A 311 20.21 0.66 -2.35
CA ALA A 311 20.93 1.38 -3.40
C ALA A 311 20.57 0.90 -4.82
N ALA A 312 20.14 -0.36 -4.95
CA ALA A 312 19.74 -0.98 -6.23
C ALA A 312 18.25 -0.84 -6.55
N GLY A 313 17.43 -0.30 -5.63
CA GLY A 313 15.99 -0.15 -5.82
C GLY A 313 15.18 -0.58 -4.60
N SER A 314 13.88 -0.67 -4.78
CA SER A 314 12.92 -1.09 -3.74
C SER A 314 12.66 -2.58 -3.83
N ILE A 315 12.63 -3.26 -2.69
CA ILE A 315 12.26 -4.67 -2.57
C ILE A 315 10.92 -4.73 -1.84
N TYR A 316 9.92 -5.36 -2.48
CA TYR A 316 8.60 -5.58 -1.91
C TYR A 316 8.49 -7.00 -1.35
N ARG A 317 8.10 -7.12 -0.08
CA ARG A 317 7.88 -8.37 0.62
C ARG A 317 6.57 -8.35 1.37
N LEU A 318 6.02 -9.53 1.69
CA LEU A 318 4.77 -9.65 2.41
C LEU A 318 5.00 -10.05 3.86
N GLY A 319 4.18 -9.50 4.75
CA GLY A 319 4.12 -9.84 6.16
C GLY A 319 2.71 -10.14 6.63
N LEU A 320 2.59 -10.62 7.85
CA LEU A 320 1.32 -10.92 8.51
C LEU A 320 1.11 -10.03 9.73
N ALA A 321 -0.14 -9.65 9.94
CA ALA A 321 -0.62 -9.06 11.18
C ALA A 321 -2.02 -9.59 11.51
N LEU A 322 -2.38 -9.62 12.79
CA LEU A 322 -3.69 -9.98 13.29
C LEU A 322 -4.28 -8.80 14.04
N PHE A 323 -5.52 -8.45 13.71
CA PHE A 323 -6.25 -7.38 14.37
C PHE A 323 -7.47 -7.92 15.10
N ASP A 324 -7.90 -7.20 16.14
CA ASP A 324 -9.06 -7.58 16.93
C ASP A 324 -10.35 -7.61 16.09
N LEU A 325 -11.21 -8.60 16.34
CA LEU A 325 -12.39 -8.84 15.53
C LEU A 325 -13.44 -7.72 15.67
N GLU A 326 -13.60 -7.16 16.86
CA GLU A 326 -14.59 -6.11 17.14
C GLU A 326 -13.98 -4.70 17.13
N LYS A 327 -12.66 -4.62 17.29
CA LYS A 327 -11.88 -3.37 17.27
C LYS A 327 -10.78 -3.47 16.22
N PRO A 328 -11.11 -3.37 14.94
CA PRO A 328 -10.14 -3.60 13.85
C PRO A 328 -9.01 -2.56 13.80
N ASP A 329 -9.04 -1.56 14.68
CA ASP A 329 -7.97 -0.60 14.93
C ASP A 329 -6.93 -1.09 15.96
N VAL A 330 -7.14 -2.26 16.58
CA VAL A 330 -6.21 -2.85 17.55
C VAL A 330 -5.43 -4.01 16.91
N CYS A 331 -4.13 -3.83 16.73
CA CYS A 331 -3.23 -4.89 16.30
C CYS A 331 -2.92 -5.81 17.48
N LEU A 332 -3.25 -7.09 17.35
CA LEU A 332 -3.02 -8.12 18.37
C LEU A 332 -1.64 -8.76 18.22
N GLN A 333 -1.23 -9.05 16.97
CA GLN A 333 0.04 -9.70 16.64
C GLN A 333 0.58 -9.16 15.31
N ARG A 334 1.90 -9.08 15.19
CA ARG A 334 2.60 -8.74 13.95
C ARG A 334 3.82 -9.63 13.78
N GLY A 335 3.93 -10.29 12.64
CA GLY A 335 5.11 -11.09 12.30
C GLY A 335 6.36 -10.23 12.10
N ASP A 336 7.51 -10.71 12.60
CA ASP A 336 8.77 -9.99 12.47
C ASP A 336 9.46 -10.23 11.13
N CYS A 337 9.32 -11.43 10.59
CA CYS A 337 9.88 -11.79 9.30
C CYS A 337 8.86 -11.65 8.18
N TRP A 338 9.33 -11.55 6.94
CA TRP A 338 8.46 -11.65 5.78
C TRP A 338 8.06 -13.11 5.53
N ILE A 339 6.89 -13.29 4.94
CA ILE A 339 6.31 -14.60 4.60
C ILE A 339 6.40 -14.93 3.11
N PHE A 340 6.67 -13.94 2.26
CA PHE A 340 6.76 -14.08 0.82
C PHE A 340 7.62 -12.95 0.25
N SER A 341 8.49 -13.28 -0.70
CA SER A 341 9.42 -12.32 -1.33
C SER A 341 9.61 -12.65 -2.81
N PRO A 342 10.11 -11.72 -3.65
CA PRO A 342 10.40 -11.99 -5.05
C PRO A 342 11.52 -13.03 -5.20
N GLU A 343 11.23 -14.15 -5.86
CA GLU A 343 12.19 -15.25 -6.08
C GLU A 343 12.18 -15.73 -7.54
N ALA A 344 10.98 -15.86 -8.13
CA ALA A 344 10.84 -16.33 -9.50
C ALA A 344 11.33 -15.29 -10.52
N PRO A 345 11.80 -15.71 -11.70
CA PRO A 345 12.28 -14.77 -12.72
C PRO A 345 11.27 -13.70 -13.13
N TYR A 346 9.98 -14.05 -13.20
CA TYR A 346 8.89 -13.12 -13.55
C TYR A 346 8.53 -12.14 -12.42
N GLU A 347 9.04 -12.34 -11.20
CA GLU A 347 8.91 -11.42 -10.06
C GLU A 347 10.10 -10.46 -9.96
N ARG A 348 11.26 -10.92 -10.46
CA ARG A 348 12.55 -10.20 -10.43
C ARG A 348 12.80 -9.36 -11.65
N SER A 349 12.00 -9.54 -12.69
CA SER A 349 12.09 -8.76 -13.94
C SER A 349 10.70 -8.31 -14.35
N GLY A 350 10.62 -7.17 -15.04
CA GLY A 350 9.35 -6.56 -15.47
C GLY A 350 9.48 -5.05 -15.54
N ASP A 351 8.34 -4.36 -15.58
CA ASP A 351 8.31 -2.89 -15.58
C ASP A 351 8.85 -2.32 -14.25
N VAL A 352 8.62 -3.04 -13.13
CA VAL A 352 9.24 -2.78 -11.84
C VAL A 352 9.79 -4.09 -11.28
N PRO A 353 11.11 -4.28 -11.27
CA PRO A 353 11.72 -5.51 -10.77
C PRO A 353 11.61 -5.64 -9.24
N GLU A 354 11.76 -6.89 -8.74
CA GLU A 354 11.73 -7.23 -7.31
C GLU A 354 10.40 -6.90 -6.62
N VAL A 355 9.26 -7.17 -7.30
CA VAL A 355 7.92 -6.89 -6.82
C VAL A 355 7.04 -8.14 -6.81
N VAL A 356 6.42 -8.39 -5.64
CA VAL A 356 5.24 -9.24 -5.44
C VAL A 356 4.17 -8.38 -4.76
N PHE A 357 3.00 -8.20 -5.43
CA PHE A 357 2.00 -7.25 -4.98
C PHE A 357 0.58 -7.80 -5.11
N PRO A 358 0.07 -8.49 -4.09
CA PRO A 358 -1.31 -8.98 -4.10
C PRO A 358 -2.31 -7.86 -3.79
N CYS A 359 -3.43 -7.85 -4.52
CA CYS A 359 -4.58 -7.01 -4.24
C CYS A 359 -5.83 -7.83 -3.91
N GLY A 360 -5.74 -9.15 -3.91
CA GLY A 360 -6.87 -10.01 -3.59
C GLY A 360 -6.50 -11.46 -3.38
N GLN A 361 -7.39 -12.16 -2.68
CA GLN A 361 -7.32 -13.59 -2.43
C GLN A 361 -8.70 -14.21 -2.46
N THR A 362 -8.76 -15.55 -2.57
CA THR A 362 -9.94 -16.35 -2.29
C THR A 362 -9.65 -17.37 -1.21
N ILE A 363 -10.67 -17.73 -0.44
CA ILE A 363 -10.60 -18.81 0.53
C ILE A 363 -11.29 -20.04 -0.06
N GLY A 364 -10.66 -21.20 0.07
CA GLY A 364 -11.21 -22.47 -0.37
C GLY A 364 -12.48 -22.86 0.40
N ALA A 365 -13.27 -23.78 -0.15
CA ALA A 365 -14.47 -24.30 0.52
C ALA A 365 -14.16 -25.03 1.84
N ASP A 366 -12.90 -25.43 2.04
CA ASP A 366 -12.38 -26.02 3.28
C ASP A 366 -12.17 -25.01 4.42
N GLY A 367 -12.33 -23.71 4.13
CA GLY A 367 -12.10 -22.61 5.07
C GLY A 367 -10.65 -22.38 5.45
N ASP A 368 -9.69 -23.11 4.85
CA ASP A 368 -8.27 -23.08 5.19
C ASP A 368 -7.37 -22.71 4.02
N THR A 369 -7.63 -23.23 2.83
CA THR A 369 -6.84 -22.95 1.63
C THR A 369 -7.00 -21.48 1.25
N ILE A 370 -5.90 -20.74 1.20
CA ILE A 370 -5.84 -19.38 0.68
C ILE A 370 -5.15 -19.36 -0.67
N ASN A 371 -5.85 -18.86 -1.70
CA ASN A 371 -5.29 -18.60 -3.01
C ASN A 371 -4.98 -17.09 -3.10
N LEU A 372 -3.71 -16.76 -3.10
CA LEU A 372 -3.20 -15.40 -3.15
C LEU A 372 -2.86 -15.04 -4.59
N TYR A 373 -3.60 -14.09 -5.17
CA TYR A 373 -3.35 -13.59 -6.52
C TYR A 373 -2.53 -12.31 -6.44
N TYR A 374 -1.40 -12.27 -7.14
CA TYR A 374 -0.47 -11.16 -7.04
C TYR A 374 0.06 -10.69 -8.38
N GLY A 375 0.30 -9.39 -8.48
CA GLY A 375 1.11 -8.81 -9.54
C GLY A 375 2.58 -9.13 -9.32
N ALA A 376 3.25 -9.52 -10.38
CA ALA A 376 4.65 -9.87 -10.38
C ALA A 376 5.42 -8.96 -11.36
N GLY A 377 6.45 -8.28 -10.86
CA GLY A 377 7.28 -7.37 -11.63
C GLY A 377 6.50 -6.24 -12.31
N ASP A 378 5.33 -5.86 -11.81
CA ASP A 378 4.35 -4.94 -12.42
C ASP A 378 4.03 -5.28 -13.89
N SER A 379 4.05 -6.56 -14.25
CA SER A 379 3.94 -6.99 -15.65
C SER A 379 2.94 -8.13 -15.88
N CYS A 380 2.74 -8.99 -14.90
CA CYS A 380 1.87 -10.17 -15.04
C CYS A 380 1.18 -10.53 -13.72
N MET A 381 0.14 -11.37 -13.83
CA MET A 381 -0.55 -11.97 -12.69
C MET A 381 -0.01 -13.35 -12.38
N ALA A 382 0.20 -13.62 -11.12
CA ALA A 382 0.61 -14.92 -10.61
C ALA A 382 -0.28 -15.37 -9.44
N LEU A 383 -0.21 -16.64 -9.12
CA LEU A 383 -0.97 -17.31 -8.06
C LEU A 383 -0.02 -18.04 -7.12
N ALA A 384 -0.26 -17.91 -5.82
CA ALA A 384 0.36 -18.76 -4.81
C ALA A 384 -0.70 -19.27 -3.84
N THR A 385 -0.52 -20.48 -3.32
CA THR A 385 -1.47 -21.14 -2.42
C THR A 385 -0.84 -21.38 -1.07
N GLY A 386 -1.57 -21.09 0.00
CA GLY A 386 -1.17 -21.29 1.39
C GLY A 386 -2.29 -21.86 2.24
N SER A 387 -2.09 -21.96 3.56
CA SER A 387 -3.07 -22.42 4.54
C SER A 387 -3.20 -21.41 5.68
N ILE A 388 -4.44 -21.03 6.00
CA ILE A 388 -4.73 -20.10 7.11
C ILE A 388 -4.22 -20.64 8.44
N ARG A 389 -4.38 -21.95 8.70
CA ARG A 389 -3.85 -22.60 9.91
C ARG A 389 -2.34 -22.53 9.99
N THR A 390 -1.66 -22.72 8.85
CA THR A 390 -0.19 -22.61 8.79
C THR A 390 0.26 -21.15 9.02
N LEU A 391 -0.47 -20.17 8.45
CA LEU A 391 -0.19 -18.74 8.69
C LEU A 391 -0.35 -18.38 10.17
N PHE A 392 -1.38 -18.87 10.85
CA PHE A 392 -1.56 -18.67 12.30
C PHE A 392 -0.47 -19.35 13.10
N SER A 393 -0.16 -20.62 12.81
CA SER A 393 0.93 -21.34 13.49
C SER A 393 2.25 -20.60 13.35
N TRP A 394 2.52 -20.06 12.17
CA TRP A 394 3.72 -19.26 11.93
C TRP A 394 3.68 -17.95 12.74
N LEU A 395 2.56 -17.25 12.74
CA LEU A 395 2.40 -15.97 13.45
C LEU A 395 2.57 -16.17 14.97
N ASP A 396 2.02 -17.25 15.54
CA ASP A 396 2.15 -17.58 16.96
C ASP A 396 3.62 -17.81 17.41
N HIS A 397 4.52 -18.18 16.47
CA HIS A 397 5.94 -18.44 16.75
C HIS A 397 6.88 -17.30 16.31
N ASN A 398 6.40 -16.37 15.47
CA ASN A 398 7.23 -15.34 14.84
C ASN A 398 6.70 -13.93 15.06
N ALA A 399 5.75 -13.72 15.94
CA ALA A 399 5.23 -12.41 16.27
C ALA A 399 5.91 -11.82 17.50
N SER A 400 6.35 -10.58 17.38
CA SER A 400 6.56 -9.75 18.56
C SER A 400 5.20 -9.31 19.11
N TRP A 401 4.95 -9.55 20.38
CA TRP A 401 3.73 -9.14 21.07
C TRP A 401 3.72 -7.63 21.23
N GLY A 402 2.91 -6.93 20.44
CA GLY A 402 2.42 -5.56 20.71
C GLY A 402 3.44 -4.46 21.00
N HIS A 403 4.72 -4.77 21.10
CA HIS A 403 5.77 -3.80 21.33
C HIS A 403 6.69 -3.72 20.12
N ASP A 404 6.70 -2.55 19.49
CA ASP A 404 7.83 -2.17 18.63
C ASP A 404 9.08 -2.06 19.52
N PRO A 405 10.12 -2.89 19.30
CA PRO A 405 11.36 -2.81 20.08
C PRO A 405 12.10 -1.46 19.88
N ASN A 406 11.60 -0.59 19.01
CA ASN A 406 12.16 0.75 18.76
C ASN A 406 11.33 1.88 19.40
N VAL A 407 10.28 1.57 20.13
CA VAL A 407 9.56 2.54 20.97
C VAL A 407 10.15 2.44 22.37
N PRO A 408 10.79 3.52 22.90
CA PRO A 408 11.39 3.53 24.23
C PRO A 408 10.37 3.38 25.34
#